data_7297c4a9d79fbbf30dc2a355c7883944
#
_entry.id   7297c4a9d79fbbf30dc2a355c7883944
#
_cell.length_a   1.000
_cell.length_b   1.000
_cell.length_c   1.000
_cell.angle_alpha   90.00
_cell.angle_beta   90.00
_cell.angle_gamma   90.00
#
_symmetry.space_group_name_H-M   'P 1'
#
loop_
_entity.id
_entity.type
_entity.pdbx_description
1 polymer ?
#
loop_
_entity_poly.entity_id
_entity_poly.type
_entity_poly.pdbx_seq_one_letter_code
_entity_poly.pdbx_strand_id
1 'polypeptide(L)'
;MKAKATLKQIAKELNVSVSTVSKALNDSPEISEQTKIKIKEYAKLKNYKPNVIGLNLKNRKTKTIGVIIPNILNSFFAKVFSGIEKVADKKGYNVITCISNESLEKEIHTLEMLSNGTIDGFILSVSEEAQKLQEYNHFSAIISDGTPIVMFDRIADEVECDKVVVDDFDSALNSTQHLINLGCKNIALISSVDNLSVGKLRANGYLKALKDNNIPVNEKIILRTDSEDDMKAKIDAIFDHKIDAIFALDENDSVAALRVSLKKGFRVPEDISIIGFADGILASRRLSPSLTTVSQHGIEIGEVAAKRLIKRLEETEEETSDYETIVIKTVLKERESTRKK
;
A
#
# COMPACT_ATOMS: atom_id res chain seq x y z
N MET A 1 40.52 -10.47 5.80
CA MET A 1 39.70 -9.26 5.45
C MET A 1 40.53 -8.02 5.71
N LYS A 2 40.67 -7.09 4.74
CA LYS A 2 41.30 -5.78 5.01
C LYS A 2 40.39 -4.99 5.95
N ALA A 3 40.92 -4.55 7.08
CA ALA A 3 40.16 -3.70 8.02
C ALA A 3 39.69 -2.43 7.32
N LYS A 4 38.39 -2.10 7.47
CA LYS A 4 37.85 -0.84 6.94
C LYS A 4 38.52 0.34 7.64
N ALA A 5 38.92 1.35 6.89
CA ALA A 5 39.45 2.58 7.46
C ALA A 5 38.45 3.20 8.43
N THR A 6 38.94 3.76 9.53
CA THR A 6 38.13 4.42 10.56
C THR A 6 38.46 5.90 10.66
N LEU A 7 37.52 6.73 11.18
CA LEU A 7 37.81 8.15 11.45
C LEU A 7 39.05 8.34 12.33
N LYS A 8 39.28 7.46 13.32
CA LYS A 8 40.45 7.50 14.20
C LYS A 8 41.76 7.26 13.44
N GLN A 9 41.76 6.36 12.46
CA GLN A 9 42.93 6.10 11.63
C GLN A 9 43.24 7.27 10.72
N ILE A 10 42.21 7.85 10.05
CA ILE A 10 42.40 9.04 9.19
C ILE A 10 42.94 10.22 10.03
N ALA A 11 42.36 10.44 11.20
CA ALA A 11 42.80 11.49 12.12
C ALA A 11 44.29 11.33 12.51
N LYS A 12 44.68 10.11 12.86
CA LYS A 12 46.08 9.78 13.24
C LYS A 12 47.04 9.98 12.06
N GLU A 13 46.67 9.51 10.86
CA GLU A 13 47.55 9.61 9.70
C GLU A 13 47.69 11.03 9.14
N LEU A 14 46.69 11.85 9.29
CA LEU A 14 46.71 13.26 8.88
C LEU A 14 47.14 14.22 10.00
N ASN A 15 47.43 13.70 11.20
CA ASN A 15 47.81 14.45 12.39
C ASN A 15 46.79 15.56 12.76
N VAL A 16 45.49 15.21 12.71
CA VAL A 16 44.39 16.09 13.11
C VAL A 16 43.48 15.39 14.12
N SER A 17 42.57 16.13 14.76
CA SER A 17 41.61 15.51 15.68
C SER A 17 40.53 14.72 14.92
N VAL A 18 39.91 13.72 15.59
CA VAL A 18 38.78 12.97 15.03
C VAL A 18 37.60 13.90 14.73
N SER A 19 37.38 14.93 15.55
CA SER A 19 36.34 15.94 15.32
C SER A 19 36.65 16.78 14.08
N THR A 20 37.91 17.13 13.81
CA THR A 20 38.34 17.84 12.59
C THR A 20 38.03 17.02 11.35
N VAL A 21 38.35 15.72 11.36
CA VAL A 21 38.02 14.80 10.24
C VAL A 21 36.53 14.73 10.04
N SER A 22 35.75 14.53 11.09
CA SER A 22 34.29 14.47 11.03
C SER A 22 33.67 15.76 10.48
N LYS A 23 34.10 16.93 10.98
CA LYS A 23 33.64 18.25 10.52
C LYS A 23 34.02 18.50 9.05
N ALA A 24 35.23 18.11 8.63
CA ALA A 24 35.68 18.27 7.23
C ALA A 24 34.88 17.40 6.24
N LEU A 25 34.57 16.15 6.61
CA LEU A 25 33.77 15.26 5.79
C LEU A 25 32.30 15.69 5.68
N ASN A 26 31.80 16.45 6.65
CA ASN A 26 30.44 17.02 6.68
C ASN A 26 30.39 18.50 6.20
N ASP A 27 31.41 18.99 5.51
CA ASP A 27 31.51 20.35 4.95
C ASP A 27 31.31 21.49 5.97
N SER A 28 31.59 21.26 7.25
CA SER A 28 31.44 22.28 8.29
C SER A 28 32.22 23.56 7.93
N PRO A 29 31.60 24.76 8.10
CA PRO A 29 32.26 26.05 7.86
C PRO A 29 33.42 26.32 8.80
N GLU A 30 33.53 25.59 9.90
CA GLU A 30 34.62 25.74 10.86
C GLU A 30 35.97 25.20 10.35
N ILE A 31 36.00 24.46 9.25
CA ILE A 31 37.19 23.85 8.68
C ILE A 31 37.55 24.53 7.36
N SER A 32 38.82 24.91 7.22
CA SER A 32 39.29 25.55 6.00
C SER A 32 39.14 24.65 4.77
N GLU A 33 38.90 25.23 3.59
CA GLU A 33 38.71 24.49 2.35
C GLU A 33 39.91 23.59 2.01
N GLN A 34 41.13 24.07 2.25
CA GLN A 34 42.34 23.25 2.03
C GLN A 34 42.37 21.99 2.91
N THR A 35 41.96 22.13 4.17
CA THR A 35 41.88 20.99 5.10
C THR A 35 40.76 20.03 4.71
N LYS A 36 39.60 20.53 4.26
CA LYS A 36 38.52 19.69 3.75
C LYS A 36 38.96 18.86 2.54
N ILE A 37 39.58 19.51 1.55
CA ILE A 37 40.08 18.83 0.36
C ILE A 37 41.05 17.71 0.74
N LYS A 38 42.06 18.01 1.54
CA LYS A 38 43.06 17.03 1.98
C LYS A 38 42.43 15.81 2.67
N ILE A 39 41.47 16.05 3.58
CA ILE A 39 40.80 14.99 4.33
C ILE A 39 39.89 14.15 3.41
N LYS A 40 39.14 14.79 2.51
CA LYS A 40 38.26 14.11 1.55
C LYS A 40 39.05 13.23 0.57
N GLU A 41 40.14 13.72 0.02
CA GLU A 41 41.02 12.94 -0.86
C GLU A 41 41.62 11.74 -0.13
N TYR A 42 42.09 11.94 1.08
CA TYR A 42 42.64 10.85 1.88
C TYR A 42 41.59 9.80 2.25
N ALA A 43 40.40 10.22 2.65
CA ALA A 43 39.29 9.34 2.93
C ALA A 43 38.88 8.51 1.70
N LYS A 44 38.87 9.16 0.50
CA LYS A 44 38.65 8.48 -0.78
C LYS A 44 39.75 7.46 -1.13
N LEU A 45 41.00 7.82 -0.92
CA LEU A 45 42.13 6.91 -1.11
C LEU A 45 42.09 5.66 -0.24
N LYS A 46 41.61 5.82 0.99
CA LYS A 46 41.43 4.72 1.95
C LYS A 46 40.09 3.98 1.83
N ASN A 47 39.27 4.31 0.82
CA ASN A 47 37.89 3.78 0.69
C ASN A 47 37.10 3.88 2.01
N TYR A 48 37.31 4.99 2.73
CA TYR A 48 36.55 5.27 3.95
C TYR A 48 35.10 5.56 3.59
N LYS A 49 34.18 4.85 4.22
CA LYS A 49 32.76 5.15 4.19
C LYS A 49 32.34 5.56 5.62
N PRO A 50 31.68 6.72 5.79
CA PRO A 50 31.14 7.09 7.09
C PRO A 50 30.32 5.96 7.70
N ASN A 51 30.44 5.75 8.99
CA ASN A 51 29.57 4.83 9.69
C ASN A 51 28.20 5.50 9.83
N VAL A 52 27.29 5.17 8.93
CA VAL A 52 25.93 5.73 8.89
C VAL A 52 25.21 5.49 10.22
N ILE A 53 25.41 4.34 10.86
CA ILE A 53 24.83 4.03 12.18
C ILE A 53 25.31 5.04 13.23
N GLY A 54 26.59 5.37 13.25
CA GLY A 54 27.14 6.36 14.21
C GLY A 54 26.67 7.80 13.93
N LEU A 55 26.42 8.14 12.67
CA LEU A 55 25.84 9.44 12.28
C LEU A 55 24.35 9.51 12.66
N ASN A 56 23.61 8.46 12.41
CA ASN A 56 22.19 8.34 12.74
C ASN A 56 21.96 8.44 14.26
N LEU A 57 22.78 7.77 15.06
CA LEU A 57 22.76 7.87 16.53
C LEU A 57 23.00 9.33 17.02
N LYS A 58 23.87 10.07 16.33
CA LYS A 58 24.13 11.47 16.66
C LYS A 58 22.99 12.40 16.28
N ASN A 59 22.35 12.14 15.15
CA ASN A 59 21.31 13.00 14.57
C ASN A 59 19.89 12.57 14.98
N ARG A 60 19.72 11.42 15.65
CA ARG A 60 18.44 10.79 15.98
C ARG A 60 17.50 10.60 14.78
N LYS A 61 18.04 10.58 13.55
CA LYS A 61 17.31 10.38 12.30
C LYS A 61 18.10 9.45 11.40
N THR A 62 17.43 8.40 10.92
CA THR A 62 18.06 7.38 10.06
C THR A 62 17.88 7.72 8.57
N LYS A 63 16.97 8.62 8.24
CA LYS A 63 16.48 8.88 6.88
C LYS A 63 16.04 7.57 6.20
N THR A 64 15.40 6.69 6.94
CA THR A 64 14.90 5.41 6.49
C THR A 64 13.45 5.22 6.91
N ILE A 65 12.60 4.80 5.97
CA ILE A 65 11.18 4.53 6.18
C ILE A 65 10.95 3.02 6.10
N GLY A 66 10.22 2.46 7.07
CA GLY A 66 9.72 1.10 7.03
C GLY A 66 8.40 1.03 6.25
N VAL A 67 8.31 0.14 5.25
CA VAL A 67 7.07 -0.13 4.52
C VAL A 67 6.65 -1.57 4.75
N ILE A 68 5.45 -1.77 5.32
CA ILE A 68 4.90 -3.11 5.57
C ILE A 68 3.69 -3.30 4.67
N ILE A 69 3.76 -4.30 3.79
CA ILE A 69 2.67 -4.66 2.87
C ILE A 69 2.28 -6.12 3.05
N PRO A 70 1.00 -6.46 2.88
CA PRO A 70 0.55 -7.85 3.03
C PRO A 70 1.15 -8.81 2.00
N ASN A 71 1.20 -8.41 0.73
CA ASN A 71 1.66 -9.27 -0.36
C ASN A 71 2.29 -8.45 -1.50
N ILE A 72 3.53 -8.77 -1.86
CA ILE A 72 4.27 -8.09 -2.95
C ILE A 72 3.79 -8.52 -4.35
N LEU A 73 3.17 -9.68 -4.47
CA LEU A 73 2.69 -10.19 -5.76
C LEU A 73 1.35 -9.54 -6.18
N ASN A 74 0.65 -8.92 -5.25
CA ASN A 74 -0.53 -8.15 -5.58
C ASN A 74 -0.12 -6.83 -6.27
N SER A 75 -0.64 -6.62 -7.48
CA SER A 75 -0.29 -5.47 -8.34
C SER A 75 -0.61 -4.11 -7.70
N PHE A 76 -1.62 -4.04 -6.84
CA PHE A 76 -2.00 -2.85 -6.12
C PHE A 76 -0.90 -2.44 -5.13
N PHE A 77 -0.46 -3.35 -4.25
CA PHE A 77 0.61 -3.06 -3.28
C PHE A 77 1.93 -2.72 -3.96
N ALA A 78 2.25 -3.39 -5.08
CA ALA A 78 3.44 -3.05 -5.86
C ALA A 78 3.40 -1.61 -6.41
N LYS A 79 2.23 -1.12 -6.82
CA LYS A 79 2.05 0.27 -7.26
C LYS A 79 2.13 1.26 -6.10
N VAL A 80 1.50 0.95 -4.96
CA VAL A 80 1.62 1.79 -3.76
C VAL A 80 3.08 1.91 -3.36
N PHE A 81 3.81 0.80 -3.32
CA PHE A 81 5.25 0.79 -3.04
C PHE A 81 6.03 1.68 -4.03
N SER A 82 5.74 1.59 -5.33
CA SER A 82 6.39 2.44 -6.35
C SER A 82 6.12 3.93 -6.11
N GLY A 83 4.92 4.31 -5.64
CA GLY A 83 4.59 5.68 -5.27
C GLY A 83 5.38 6.15 -4.04
N ILE A 84 5.48 5.30 -3.02
CA ILE A 84 6.24 5.57 -1.79
C ILE A 84 7.72 5.79 -2.13
N GLU A 85 8.33 4.87 -2.86
CA GLU A 85 9.74 4.90 -3.23
C GLU A 85 10.09 6.17 -4.00
N LYS A 86 9.29 6.55 -4.98
CA LYS A 86 9.46 7.76 -5.79
C LYS A 86 9.51 9.03 -4.95
N VAL A 87 8.69 9.15 -3.89
CA VAL A 87 8.68 10.32 -3.00
C VAL A 87 9.83 10.24 -2.01
N ALA A 88 10.08 9.07 -1.43
CA ALA A 88 11.18 8.85 -0.48
C ALA A 88 12.53 9.20 -1.10
N ASP A 89 12.82 8.69 -2.30
CA ASP A 89 14.07 8.98 -3.04
C ASP A 89 14.26 10.49 -3.26
N LYS A 90 13.23 11.19 -3.75
CA LYS A 90 13.28 12.65 -3.96
C LYS A 90 13.55 13.44 -2.67
N LYS A 91 13.15 12.91 -1.52
CA LYS A 91 13.31 13.53 -0.21
C LYS A 91 14.55 13.03 0.55
N GLY A 92 15.35 12.17 -0.08
CA GLY A 92 16.58 11.61 0.50
C GLY A 92 16.34 10.58 1.61
N TYR A 93 15.20 9.89 1.57
CA TYR A 93 14.89 8.76 2.45
C TYR A 93 15.15 7.43 1.74
N ASN A 94 15.70 6.47 2.47
CA ASN A 94 15.73 5.08 2.06
C ASN A 94 14.43 4.37 2.45
N VAL A 95 14.11 3.26 1.76
CA VAL A 95 12.94 2.45 2.08
C VAL A 95 13.37 1.02 2.41
N ILE A 96 12.93 0.51 3.56
CA ILE A 96 13.01 -0.91 3.91
C ILE A 96 11.62 -1.50 3.79
N THR A 97 11.47 -2.50 2.92
CA THR A 97 10.18 -3.16 2.70
C THR A 97 10.14 -4.52 3.37
N CYS A 98 9.08 -4.75 4.14
CA CYS A 98 8.76 -6.02 4.77
C CYS A 98 7.38 -6.49 4.33
N ILE A 99 7.19 -7.81 4.29
CA ILE A 99 5.94 -8.43 3.85
C ILE A 99 5.36 -9.19 5.04
N SER A 100 4.16 -8.79 5.49
CA SER A 100 3.49 -9.43 6.63
C SER A 100 2.94 -10.82 6.29
N ASN A 101 2.71 -11.14 5.00
CA ASN A 101 2.03 -12.35 4.56
C ASN A 101 0.68 -12.57 5.25
N GLU A 102 -0.05 -11.47 5.48
CA GLU A 102 -1.36 -11.44 6.15
C GLU A 102 -1.33 -11.95 7.62
N SER A 103 -0.14 -12.12 8.23
CA SER A 103 0.03 -12.63 9.59
C SER A 103 0.23 -11.50 10.61
N LEU A 104 -0.56 -11.53 11.68
CA LEU A 104 -0.45 -10.64 12.83
C LEU A 104 0.89 -10.81 13.54
N GLU A 105 1.31 -12.05 13.78
CA GLU A 105 2.60 -12.33 14.46
C GLU A 105 3.78 -11.71 13.70
N LYS A 106 3.78 -11.88 12.37
CA LYS A 106 4.83 -11.34 11.53
C LYS A 106 4.78 -9.82 11.41
N GLU A 107 3.60 -9.22 11.44
CA GLU A 107 3.39 -7.78 11.49
C GLU A 107 3.97 -7.18 12.77
N ILE A 108 3.62 -7.74 13.94
CA ILE A 108 4.15 -7.35 15.26
C ILE A 108 5.68 -7.46 15.27
N HIS A 109 6.21 -8.64 14.92
CA HIS A 109 7.66 -8.87 14.93
C HIS A 109 8.42 -7.90 14.03
N THR A 110 7.87 -7.58 12.87
CA THR A 110 8.49 -6.62 11.92
C THR A 110 8.52 -5.21 12.50
N LEU A 111 7.41 -4.77 13.11
CA LEU A 111 7.33 -3.46 13.75
C LEU A 111 8.35 -3.35 14.90
N GLU A 112 8.40 -4.32 15.80
CA GLU A 112 9.35 -4.35 16.92
C GLU A 112 10.79 -4.36 16.44
N MET A 113 11.12 -5.16 15.44
CA MET A 113 12.48 -5.26 14.89
C MET A 113 12.97 -3.94 14.30
N LEU A 114 12.11 -3.23 13.58
CA LEU A 114 12.50 -2.01 12.86
C LEU A 114 12.41 -0.74 13.72
N SER A 115 11.51 -0.68 14.71
CA SER A 115 11.35 0.50 15.59
C SER A 115 12.57 0.77 16.47
N ASN A 116 13.46 -0.21 16.68
CA ASN A 116 14.67 -0.10 17.49
C ASN A 116 15.77 0.80 16.86
N GLY A 117 15.41 1.97 16.37
CA GLY A 117 16.35 2.96 15.78
C GLY A 117 16.86 2.58 14.38
N THR A 118 16.20 1.66 13.69
CA THR A 118 16.54 1.27 12.32
C THR A 118 15.84 2.17 11.31
N ILE A 119 14.64 2.64 11.63
CA ILE A 119 13.81 3.50 10.76
C ILE A 119 13.29 4.71 11.53
N ASP A 120 12.79 5.70 10.83
CA ASP A 120 12.23 6.92 11.41
C ASP A 120 10.70 6.88 11.52
N GLY A 121 10.02 6.03 10.73
CA GLY A 121 8.57 5.87 10.74
C GLY A 121 8.10 4.80 9.77
N PHE A 122 6.82 4.43 9.86
CA PHE A 122 6.20 3.37 9.08
C PHE A 122 5.11 3.88 8.12
N ILE A 123 5.03 3.23 6.97
CA ILE A 123 3.85 3.24 6.09
C ILE A 123 3.39 1.80 5.96
N LEU A 124 2.14 1.49 6.31
CA LEU A 124 1.68 0.11 6.32
C LEU A 124 0.21 -0.06 5.93
N SER A 125 -0.12 -1.24 5.42
CA SER A 125 -1.48 -1.74 5.26
C SER A 125 -1.67 -2.90 6.24
N VAL A 126 -2.72 -2.81 7.06
CA VAL A 126 -2.98 -3.75 8.15
C VAL A 126 -3.18 -5.17 7.62
N SER A 127 -2.58 -6.17 8.28
CA SER A 127 -2.73 -7.57 7.90
C SER A 127 -4.16 -8.08 8.07
N GLU A 128 -4.54 -9.07 7.28
CA GLU A 128 -5.88 -9.67 7.34
C GLU A 128 -6.16 -10.27 8.73
N GLU A 129 -5.17 -10.96 9.31
CA GLU A 129 -5.30 -11.58 10.62
C GLU A 129 -5.55 -10.55 11.72
N ALA A 130 -4.85 -9.39 11.68
CA ALA A 130 -5.08 -8.29 12.61
C ALA A 130 -6.51 -7.73 12.48
N GLN A 131 -7.02 -7.57 11.25
CA GLN A 131 -8.39 -7.11 11.02
C GLN A 131 -9.45 -8.14 11.43
N LYS A 132 -9.21 -9.45 11.21
CA LYS A 132 -10.11 -10.53 11.63
C LYS A 132 -10.21 -10.62 13.15
N LEU A 133 -9.09 -10.46 13.85
CA LEU A 133 -9.02 -10.54 15.31
C LEU A 133 -9.34 -9.21 16.00
N GLN A 134 -9.39 -8.10 15.25
CA GLN A 134 -9.51 -6.73 15.78
C GLN A 134 -8.39 -6.40 16.78
N GLU A 135 -7.16 -6.85 16.52
CA GLU A 135 -6.01 -6.72 17.42
C GLU A 135 -5.05 -5.67 16.84
N TYR A 136 -5.04 -4.47 17.47
CA TYR A 136 -4.31 -3.30 16.95
C TYR A 136 -3.39 -2.63 18.00
N ASN A 137 -3.27 -3.21 19.20
CA ASN A 137 -2.51 -2.62 20.31
C ASN A 137 -1.03 -2.41 19.98
N HIS A 138 -0.45 -3.25 19.15
CA HIS A 138 0.93 -3.15 18.70
C HIS A 138 1.22 -1.85 17.92
N PHE A 139 0.25 -1.32 17.14
CA PHE A 139 0.41 -0.03 16.47
C PHE A 139 0.45 1.12 17.47
N SER A 140 -0.47 1.11 18.45
CA SER A 140 -0.55 2.14 19.49
C SER A 140 0.72 2.15 20.36
N ALA A 141 1.30 0.98 20.64
CA ALA A 141 2.57 0.87 21.36
C ALA A 141 3.72 1.56 20.60
N ILE A 142 3.87 1.26 19.29
CA ILE A 142 4.90 1.86 18.44
C ILE A 142 4.75 3.39 18.32
N ILE A 143 3.52 3.88 18.21
CA ILE A 143 3.25 5.32 18.16
C ILE A 143 3.59 5.99 19.49
N SER A 144 3.24 5.36 20.62
CA SER A 144 3.54 5.85 21.98
C SER A 144 5.05 5.92 22.25
N ASP A 145 5.84 5.06 21.61
CA ASP A 145 7.30 5.08 21.66
C ASP A 145 7.92 6.17 20.74
N GLY A 146 7.07 6.97 20.08
CA GLY A 146 7.50 8.12 19.26
C GLY A 146 7.80 7.79 17.80
N THR A 147 7.46 6.59 17.32
CA THR A 147 7.62 6.23 15.91
C THR A 147 6.30 6.43 15.16
N PRO A 148 6.18 7.44 14.25
CA PRO A 148 4.94 7.71 13.55
C PRO A 148 4.59 6.62 12.53
N ILE A 149 3.29 6.38 12.41
CA ILE A 149 2.69 5.43 11.46
C ILE A 149 1.74 6.18 10.52
N VAL A 150 1.78 5.83 9.24
CA VAL A 150 0.74 6.17 8.25
C VAL A 150 0.15 4.86 7.75
N MET A 151 -1.14 4.66 7.93
CA MET A 151 -1.85 3.50 7.38
C MET A 151 -2.42 3.81 6.00
N PHE A 152 -2.45 2.82 5.12
CA PHE A 152 -3.09 2.96 3.81
C PHE A 152 -3.94 1.73 3.47
N ASP A 153 -4.98 1.93 2.61
CA ASP A 153 -5.90 0.89 2.13
C ASP A 153 -6.64 0.21 3.29
N ARG A 154 -6.03 -0.77 3.92
CA ARG A 154 -6.56 -1.45 5.11
C ARG A 154 -6.08 -0.72 6.35
N ILE A 155 -7.02 -0.17 7.09
CA ILE A 155 -6.76 0.67 8.26
C ILE A 155 -7.38 0.07 9.52
N ALA A 156 -6.94 0.55 10.67
CA ALA A 156 -7.58 0.37 11.97
C ALA A 156 -8.12 1.73 12.42
N ASP A 157 -9.45 1.86 12.55
CA ASP A 157 -10.09 3.13 12.89
C ASP A 157 -9.73 3.57 14.30
N GLU A 158 -9.54 2.61 15.23
CA GLU A 158 -9.22 2.80 16.63
C GLU A 158 -7.81 3.34 16.88
N VAL A 159 -6.90 3.23 15.89
CA VAL A 159 -5.53 3.70 16.02
C VAL A 159 -5.44 5.16 15.58
N GLU A 160 -4.95 6.01 16.47
CA GLU A 160 -4.71 7.43 16.18
C GLU A 160 -3.44 7.61 15.36
N CYS A 161 -3.58 7.68 14.03
CA CYS A 161 -2.52 7.92 13.07
C CYS A 161 -3.08 8.49 11.76
N ASP A 162 -2.20 8.99 10.90
CA ASP A 162 -2.58 9.40 9.55
C ASP A 162 -3.02 8.21 8.71
N LYS A 163 -4.06 8.39 7.88
CA LYS A 163 -4.64 7.32 7.06
C LYS A 163 -4.82 7.81 5.62
N VAL A 164 -4.54 6.94 4.65
CA VAL A 164 -4.76 7.21 3.22
C VAL A 164 -5.59 6.08 2.65
N VAL A 165 -6.84 6.37 2.30
CA VAL A 165 -7.83 5.40 1.83
C VAL A 165 -8.45 5.84 0.51
N VAL A 166 -9.25 4.98 -0.09
CA VAL A 166 -10.11 5.35 -1.21
C VAL A 166 -11.58 5.38 -0.78
N ASP A 167 -12.44 5.90 -1.66
CA ASP A 167 -13.87 5.95 -1.45
C ASP A 167 -14.55 4.60 -1.78
N ASP A 168 -14.14 3.51 -1.10
CA ASP A 168 -14.58 2.14 -1.37
C ASP A 168 -16.10 1.97 -1.44
N PHE A 169 -16.83 2.55 -0.49
CA PHE A 169 -18.29 2.48 -0.46
C PHE A 169 -18.92 3.18 -1.66
N ASP A 170 -18.53 4.45 -1.91
CA ASP A 170 -19.10 5.26 -3.00
C ASP A 170 -18.74 4.66 -4.36
N SER A 171 -17.53 4.15 -4.51
CA SER A 171 -17.07 3.54 -5.76
C SER A 171 -17.82 2.25 -6.08
N ALA A 172 -18.11 1.43 -5.08
CA ALA A 172 -18.90 0.21 -5.25
C ALA A 172 -20.38 0.53 -5.54
N LEU A 173 -20.94 1.52 -4.83
CA LEU A 173 -22.29 2.03 -5.10
C LEU A 173 -22.40 2.51 -6.55
N ASN A 174 -21.47 3.35 -7.00
CA ASN A 174 -21.47 3.93 -8.35
C ASN A 174 -21.24 2.87 -9.43
N SER A 175 -20.36 1.88 -9.20
CA SER A 175 -20.09 0.79 -10.12
C SER A 175 -21.29 -0.14 -10.29
N THR A 176 -21.97 -0.46 -9.18
CA THR A 176 -23.22 -1.25 -9.21
C THR A 176 -24.34 -0.47 -9.90
N GLN A 177 -24.47 0.84 -9.61
CA GLN A 177 -25.42 1.72 -10.28
C GLN A 177 -25.14 1.80 -11.78
N HIS A 178 -23.87 1.79 -12.19
CA HIS A 178 -23.50 1.75 -13.60
C HIS A 178 -24.03 0.46 -14.30
N LEU A 179 -23.86 -0.72 -13.69
CA LEU A 179 -24.42 -1.97 -14.20
C LEU A 179 -25.95 -1.91 -14.31
N ILE A 180 -26.62 -1.37 -13.29
CA ILE A 180 -28.08 -1.18 -13.29
C ILE A 180 -28.52 -0.26 -14.44
N ASN A 181 -27.81 0.84 -14.67
CA ASN A 181 -28.07 1.78 -15.75
C ASN A 181 -27.86 1.17 -17.14
N LEU A 182 -27.04 0.12 -17.26
CA LEU A 182 -26.87 -0.69 -18.47
C LEU A 182 -27.97 -1.76 -18.64
N GLY A 183 -28.96 -1.79 -17.74
CA GLY A 183 -30.11 -2.69 -17.78
C GLY A 183 -29.90 -4.02 -17.05
N CYS A 184 -28.80 -4.20 -16.33
CA CYS A 184 -28.56 -5.41 -15.53
C CYS A 184 -29.48 -5.44 -14.30
N LYS A 185 -30.04 -6.63 -13.99
CA LYS A 185 -30.99 -6.85 -12.90
C LYS A 185 -30.54 -7.98 -11.95
N ASN A 186 -29.77 -8.93 -12.45
CA ASN A 186 -29.27 -10.06 -11.68
C ASN A 186 -27.73 -9.98 -11.55
N ILE A 187 -27.28 -9.03 -10.75
CA ILE A 187 -25.88 -8.69 -10.58
C ILE A 187 -25.30 -9.56 -9.49
N ALA A 188 -24.37 -10.47 -9.83
CA ALA A 188 -23.66 -11.26 -8.84
C ALA A 188 -22.55 -10.45 -8.17
N LEU A 189 -22.34 -10.66 -6.86
CA LEU A 189 -21.18 -10.13 -6.12
C LEU A 189 -20.18 -11.25 -5.89
N ILE A 190 -18.90 -10.98 -6.12
CA ILE A 190 -17.80 -11.92 -5.82
C ILE A 190 -16.78 -11.21 -4.94
N SER A 191 -16.47 -11.78 -3.77
CA SER A 191 -15.57 -11.20 -2.78
C SER A 191 -14.68 -12.26 -2.13
N SER A 192 -13.38 -12.15 -2.33
CA SER A 192 -12.34 -12.82 -1.54
C SER A 192 -11.81 -11.94 -0.39
N VAL A 193 -12.31 -10.71 -0.27
CA VAL A 193 -11.85 -9.71 0.70
C VAL A 193 -12.95 -9.30 1.71
N ASP A 194 -13.99 -10.10 1.85
CA ASP A 194 -15.19 -9.77 2.66
C ASP A 194 -14.88 -9.60 4.16
N ASN A 195 -13.83 -10.26 4.66
CA ASN A 195 -13.36 -10.13 6.04
C ASN A 195 -12.61 -8.82 6.30
N LEU A 196 -12.18 -8.13 5.24
CA LEU A 196 -11.41 -6.89 5.32
C LEU A 196 -12.31 -5.66 5.37
N SER A 197 -11.83 -4.57 5.96
CA SER A 197 -12.54 -3.29 6.02
C SER A 197 -12.97 -2.81 4.63
N VAL A 198 -12.07 -2.86 3.66
CA VAL A 198 -12.33 -2.47 2.26
C VAL A 198 -13.40 -3.34 1.61
N GLY A 199 -13.37 -4.66 1.82
CA GLY A 199 -14.37 -5.59 1.30
C GLY A 199 -15.77 -5.32 1.85
N LYS A 200 -15.87 -5.08 3.16
CA LYS A 200 -17.13 -4.70 3.82
C LYS A 200 -17.72 -3.40 3.25
N LEU A 201 -16.89 -2.37 3.05
CA LEU A 201 -17.32 -1.11 2.46
C LEU A 201 -17.84 -1.30 1.02
N ARG A 202 -17.11 -2.05 0.20
CA ARG A 202 -17.49 -2.35 -1.20
C ARG A 202 -18.79 -3.16 -1.26
N ALA A 203 -18.93 -4.21 -0.44
CA ALA A 203 -20.15 -5.01 -0.36
C ALA A 203 -21.35 -4.16 0.08
N ASN A 204 -21.17 -3.27 1.07
CA ASN A 204 -22.22 -2.36 1.51
C ASN A 204 -22.62 -1.35 0.41
N GLY A 205 -21.69 -0.85 -0.38
CA GLY A 205 -21.97 0.00 -1.55
C GLY A 205 -22.82 -0.74 -2.60
N TYR A 206 -22.49 -2.00 -2.91
CA TYR A 206 -23.28 -2.86 -3.79
C TYR A 206 -24.71 -3.06 -3.27
N LEU A 207 -24.87 -3.45 -1.99
CA LEU A 207 -26.17 -3.67 -1.38
C LEU A 207 -27.03 -2.39 -1.38
N LYS A 208 -26.39 -1.25 -1.11
CA LYS A 208 -27.05 0.07 -1.16
C LYS A 208 -27.58 0.39 -2.55
N ALA A 209 -26.79 0.15 -3.60
CA ALA A 209 -27.23 0.38 -4.97
C ALA A 209 -28.43 -0.49 -5.35
N LEU A 210 -28.45 -1.77 -4.99
CA LEU A 210 -29.59 -2.64 -5.21
C LEU A 210 -30.84 -2.11 -4.50
N LYS A 211 -30.71 -1.74 -3.21
CA LYS A 211 -31.80 -1.20 -2.40
C LYS A 211 -32.38 0.07 -3.01
N ASP A 212 -31.54 1.01 -3.44
CA ASP A 212 -31.98 2.31 -3.98
C ASP A 212 -32.74 2.13 -5.32
N ASN A 213 -32.47 1.05 -6.05
CA ASN A 213 -33.14 0.72 -7.30
C ASN A 213 -34.27 -0.32 -7.13
N ASN A 214 -34.67 -0.66 -5.90
CA ASN A 214 -35.70 -1.67 -5.57
C ASN A 214 -35.41 -3.04 -6.20
N ILE A 215 -34.14 -3.43 -6.33
CA ILE A 215 -33.72 -4.75 -6.79
C ILE A 215 -33.57 -5.64 -5.54
N PRO A 216 -34.29 -6.77 -5.45
CA PRO A 216 -34.19 -7.65 -4.30
C PRO A 216 -32.80 -8.30 -4.22
N VAL A 217 -32.24 -8.35 -3.01
CA VAL A 217 -30.96 -9.03 -2.77
C VAL A 217 -31.17 -10.54 -2.90
N ASN A 218 -30.36 -11.19 -3.71
CA ASN A 218 -30.36 -12.64 -3.90
C ASN A 218 -29.07 -13.22 -3.32
N GLU A 219 -29.11 -13.74 -2.10
CA GLU A 219 -27.93 -14.29 -1.41
C GLU A 219 -27.26 -15.46 -2.17
N LYS A 220 -27.97 -16.14 -3.08
CA LYS A 220 -27.40 -17.24 -3.87
C LYS A 220 -26.39 -16.82 -4.92
N ILE A 221 -26.35 -15.52 -5.25
CA ILE A 221 -25.41 -14.94 -6.21
C ILE A 221 -24.41 -13.97 -5.53
N ILE A 222 -24.35 -13.99 -4.20
CA ILE A 222 -23.36 -13.27 -3.40
C ILE A 222 -22.33 -14.29 -2.90
N LEU A 223 -21.17 -14.29 -3.51
CA LEU A 223 -20.08 -15.21 -3.16
C LEU A 223 -19.07 -14.54 -2.25
N ARG A 224 -18.82 -15.19 -1.11
CA ARG A 224 -17.81 -14.79 -0.13
C ARG A 224 -16.93 -15.99 0.18
N THR A 225 -15.63 -15.85 0.02
CA THR A 225 -14.66 -16.87 0.40
C THR A 225 -13.26 -16.27 0.43
N ASP A 226 -12.42 -16.78 1.30
CA ASP A 226 -10.98 -16.49 1.40
C ASP A 226 -10.11 -17.58 0.74
N SER A 227 -10.74 -18.61 0.15
CA SER A 227 -10.05 -19.68 -0.56
C SER A 227 -10.14 -19.51 -2.09
N GLU A 228 -8.98 -19.43 -2.76
CA GLU A 228 -8.92 -19.29 -4.22
C GLU A 228 -9.50 -20.52 -4.97
N ASP A 229 -9.30 -21.72 -4.44
CA ASP A 229 -9.84 -22.95 -5.04
C ASP A 229 -11.35 -23.04 -4.86
N ASP A 230 -11.87 -22.69 -3.69
CA ASP A 230 -13.31 -22.63 -3.39
C ASP A 230 -13.99 -21.53 -4.23
N MET A 231 -13.32 -20.41 -4.46
CA MET A 231 -13.83 -19.33 -5.30
C MET A 231 -14.18 -19.82 -6.71
N LYS A 232 -13.30 -20.58 -7.37
CA LYS A 232 -13.57 -21.10 -8.73
C LYS A 232 -14.81 -21.98 -8.79
N ALA A 233 -14.97 -22.86 -7.81
CA ALA A 233 -16.13 -23.76 -7.72
C ALA A 233 -17.42 -22.97 -7.48
N LYS A 234 -17.38 -21.98 -6.60
CA LYS A 234 -18.53 -21.12 -6.30
C LYS A 234 -18.91 -20.22 -7.48
N ILE A 235 -17.92 -19.64 -8.18
CA ILE A 235 -18.18 -18.87 -9.42
C ILE A 235 -18.90 -19.76 -10.45
N ASP A 236 -18.52 -21.03 -10.57
CA ASP A 236 -19.17 -21.93 -11.51
C ASP A 236 -20.67 -22.11 -11.21
N ALA A 237 -21.03 -22.19 -9.93
CA ALA A 237 -22.40 -22.40 -9.47
C ALA A 237 -23.33 -21.19 -9.64
N ILE A 238 -22.82 -19.95 -9.61
CA ILE A 238 -23.69 -18.76 -9.75
C ILE A 238 -24.38 -18.67 -11.13
N PHE A 239 -23.79 -19.29 -12.16
CA PHE A 239 -24.37 -19.26 -13.50
C PHE A 239 -25.69 -20.04 -13.62
N ASP A 240 -26.02 -20.89 -12.64
CA ASP A 240 -27.32 -21.55 -12.56
C ASP A 240 -28.46 -20.59 -12.18
N HIS A 241 -28.12 -19.37 -11.73
CA HIS A 241 -29.05 -18.36 -11.26
C HIS A 241 -29.38 -17.25 -12.28
N LYS A 242 -29.09 -17.45 -13.57
CA LYS A 242 -29.40 -16.50 -14.67
C LYS A 242 -28.89 -15.08 -14.41
N ILE A 243 -27.65 -14.96 -13.96
CA ILE A 243 -27.00 -13.67 -13.77
C ILE A 243 -26.80 -12.95 -15.11
N ASP A 244 -26.84 -11.62 -15.11
CA ASP A 244 -26.58 -10.75 -16.28
C ASP A 244 -25.40 -9.80 -16.07
N ALA A 245 -24.88 -9.73 -14.85
CA ALA A 245 -23.65 -9.03 -14.54
C ALA A 245 -22.91 -9.64 -13.34
N ILE A 246 -21.61 -9.36 -13.24
CA ILE A 246 -20.76 -9.69 -12.09
C ILE A 246 -20.04 -8.43 -11.65
N PHE A 247 -20.09 -8.14 -10.34
CA PHE A 247 -19.26 -7.16 -9.68
C PHE A 247 -18.29 -7.90 -8.75
N ALA A 248 -16.99 -7.83 -9.07
CA ALA A 248 -15.93 -8.49 -8.33
C ALA A 248 -15.13 -7.48 -7.51
N LEU A 249 -14.93 -7.75 -6.21
CA LEU A 249 -14.37 -6.80 -5.26
C LEU A 249 -12.83 -6.81 -5.20
N ASP A 250 -12.18 -7.70 -5.95
CA ASP A 250 -10.71 -7.80 -6.06
C ASP A 250 -10.28 -8.10 -7.52
N GLU A 251 -8.99 -7.87 -7.84
CA GLU A 251 -8.45 -8.13 -9.18
C GLU A 251 -8.48 -9.61 -9.55
N ASN A 252 -8.10 -10.52 -8.64
CA ASN A 252 -8.10 -11.95 -8.88
C ASN A 252 -9.52 -12.48 -9.10
N ASP A 253 -10.46 -12.00 -8.29
CA ASP A 253 -11.89 -12.35 -8.41
C ASP A 253 -12.44 -11.94 -9.79
N SER A 254 -12.09 -10.74 -10.27
CA SER A 254 -12.55 -10.25 -11.58
C SER A 254 -11.96 -11.04 -12.75
N VAL A 255 -10.70 -11.44 -12.66
CA VAL A 255 -10.04 -12.29 -13.65
C VAL A 255 -10.65 -13.71 -13.64
N ALA A 256 -10.90 -14.27 -12.45
CA ALA A 256 -11.54 -15.57 -12.30
C ALA A 256 -12.97 -15.57 -12.87
N ALA A 257 -13.75 -14.54 -12.56
CA ALA A 257 -15.10 -14.35 -13.10
C ALA A 257 -15.11 -14.33 -14.63
N LEU A 258 -14.22 -13.53 -15.26
CA LEU A 258 -14.11 -13.48 -16.71
C LEU A 258 -13.75 -14.85 -17.31
N ARG A 259 -12.76 -15.54 -16.75
CA ARG A 259 -12.31 -16.85 -17.24
C ARG A 259 -13.41 -17.89 -17.16
N VAL A 260 -14.15 -17.96 -16.05
CA VAL A 260 -15.24 -18.92 -15.88
C VAL A 260 -16.39 -18.59 -16.83
N SER A 261 -16.76 -17.30 -16.99
CA SER A 261 -17.78 -16.86 -17.95
C SER A 261 -17.48 -17.34 -19.35
N LEU A 262 -16.27 -17.06 -19.84
CA LEU A 262 -15.84 -17.46 -21.19
C LEU A 262 -15.76 -18.98 -21.36
N LYS A 263 -15.27 -19.72 -20.35
CA LYS A 263 -15.22 -21.19 -20.37
C LYS A 263 -16.60 -21.82 -20.46
N LYS A 264 -17.62 -21.20 -19.84
CA LYS A 264 -19.02 -21.65 -19.94
C LYS A 264 -19.71 -21.23 -21.24
N GLY A 265 -19.04 -20.54 -22.11
CA GLY A 265 -19.56 -20.09 -23.42
C GLY A 265 -20.38 -18.82 -23.39
N PHE A 266 -20.38 -18.08 -22.28
CA PHE A 266 -21.03 -16.76 -22.24
C PHE A 266 -20.20 -15.71 -22.97
N ARG A 267 -20.87 -14.86 -23.70
CA ARG A 267 -20.27 -13.70 -24.35
C ARG A 267 -20.17 -12.57 -23.34
N VAL A 268 -19.00 -11.99 -23.23
CA VAL A 268 -18.74 -10.81 -22.40
C VAL A 268 -18.41 -9.67 -23.37
N PRO A 269 -19.20 -8.59 -23.42
CA PRO A 269 -20.22 -8.16 -22.44
C PRO A 269 -21.68 -8.55 -22.80
N GLU A 270 -21.96 -9.18 -23.93
CA GLU A 270 -23.32 -9.32 -24.48
C GLU A 270 -24.26 -10.10 -23.56
N ASP A 271 -23.80 -11.24 -23.03
CA ASP A 271 -24.59 -12.06 -22.12
C ASP A 271 -24.38 -11.64 -20.66
N ILE A 272 -23.12 -11.33 -20.26
CA ILE A 272 -22.74 -10.95 -18.91
C ILE A 272 -21.79 -9.77 -18.92
N SER A 273 -22.14 -8.69 -18.22
CA SER A 273 -21.23 -7.57 -17.96
C SER A 273 -20.40 -7.82 -16.71
N ILE A 274 -19.10 -7.44 -16.74
CA ILE A 274 -18.21 -7.65 -15.59
C ILE A 274 -17.52 -6.34 -15.23
N ILE A 275 -17.59 -5.97 -13.94
CA ILE A 275 -16.80 -4.89 -13.33
C ILE A 275 -15.97 -5.48 -12.19
N GLY A 276 -14.71 -5.04 -12.06
CA GLY A 276 -13.85 -5.42 -10.96
C GLY A 276 -13.09 -4.27 -10.35
N PHE A 277 -12.61 -4.45 -9.11
CA PHE A 277 -11.59 -3.59 -8.54
C PHE A 277 -10.22 -4.07 -9.01
N ALA A 278 -9.57 -3.30 -9.87
CA ALA A 278 -8.26 -3.66 -10.39
C ALA A 278 -7.51 -2.46 -10.97
N ASP A 279 -6.27 -2.34 -10.60
CA ASP A 279 -5.33 -1.38 -11.17
C ASP A 279 -4.28 -2.03 -12.08
N GLY A 280 -4.26 -3.36 -12.14
CA GLY A 280 -3.26 -4.14 -12.86
C GLY A 280 -3.30 -3.98 -14.38
N ILE A 281 -2.12 -4.11 -15.01
CA ILE A 281 -2.00 -4.16 -16.48
C ILE A 281 -2.67 -5.42 -17.03
N LEU A 282 -2.68 -6.51 -16.24
CA LEU A 282 -3.29 -7.78 -16.62
C LEU A 282 -4.77 -7.59 -16.92
N ALA A 283 -5.52 -7.07 -15.96
CA ALA A 283 -6.96 -6.85 -16.10
C ALA A 283 -7.32 -5.86 -17.22
N SER A 284 -6.48 -4.81 -17.42
CA SER A 284 -6.81 -3.71 -18.31
C SER A 284 -6.34 -3.87 -19.76
N ARG A 285 -5.28 -4.65 -20.03
CA ARG A 285 -4.64 -4.68 -21.37
C ARG A 285 -4.28 -6.06 -21.89
N ARG A 286 -4.23 -7.08 -21.04
CA ARG A 286 -3.80 -8.43 -21.44
C ARG A 286 -4.92 -9.43 -21.53
N LEU A 287 -6.11 -9.09 -21.06
CA LEU A 287 -7.30 -9.90 -21.20
C LEU A 287 -8.11 -9.49 -22.44
N SER A 288 -8.80 -10.45 -23.03
CA SER A 288 -9.76 -10.24 -24.13
C SER A 288 -11.05 -10.99 -23.80
N PRO A 289 -12.15 -10.24 -23.57
CA PRO A 289 -12.25 -8.79 -23.55
C PRO A 289 -11.51 -8.14 -22.36
N SER A 290 -11.08 -6.88 -22.52
CA SER A 290 -10.44 -6.09 -21.46
C SER A 290 -11.48 -5.72 -20.40
N LEU A 291 -11.08 -5.81 -19.11
CA LEU A 291 -11.99 -5.59 -17.98
C LEU A 291 -12.26 -4.10 -17.70
N THR A 292 -13.52 -3.75 -17.54
CA THR A 292 -13.98 -2.52 -16.90
C THR A 292 -13.64 -2.60 -15.42
N THR A 293 -12.91 -1.60 -14.90
CA THR A 293 -12.38 -1.66 -13.55
C THR A 293 -12.51 -0.36 -12.80
N VAL A 294 -12.70 -0.47 -11.49
CA VAL A 294 -12.50 0.64 -10.54
C VAL A 294 -11.00 0.77 -10.28
N SER A 295 -10.44 1.90 -10.65
CA SER A 295 -9.03 2.22 -10.40
C SER A 295 -8.89 2.89 -9.04
N GLN A 296 -8.05 2.32 -8.16
CA GLN A 296 -7.78 2.81 -6.81
C GLN A 296 -6.61 3.81 -6.77
N HIS A 297 -5.96 4.08 -7.91
CA HIS A 297 -4.81 4.99 -8.00
C HIS A 297 -3.64 4.62 -7.06
N GLY A 298 -3.23 3.34 -7.03
CA GLY A 298 -2.23 2.83 -6.09
C GLY A 298 -0.93 3.65 -6.02
N ILE A 299 -0.42 4.17 -7.16
CA ILE A 299 0.77 5.04 -7.14
C ILE A 299 0.49 6.33 -6.35
N GLU A 300 -0.67 6.96 -6.54
CA GLU A 300 -1.04 8.19 -5.85
C GLU A 300 -1.21 7.97 -4.34
N ILE A 301 -1.83 6.83 -3.94
CA ILE A 301 -1.90 6.41 -2.52
C ILE A 301 -0.50 6.38 -1.92
N GLY A 302 0.43 5.72 -2.59
CA GLY A 302 1.83 5.65 -2.13
C GLY A 302 2.51 7.01 -2.04
N GLU A 303 2.33 7.87 -3.04
CA GLU A 303 2.89 9.24 -3.03
C GLU A 303 2.33 10.09 -1.88
N VAL A 304 1.01 9.99 -1.63
CA VAL A 304 0.35 10.75 -0.55
C VAL A 304 0.78 10.23 0.82
N ALA A 305 0.81 8.91 1.01
CA ALA A 305 1.26 8.29 2.26
C ALA A 305 2.71 8.67 2.60
N ALA A 306 3.61 8.62 1.62
CA ALA A 306 5.00 9.01 1.83
C ALA A 306 5.16 10.50 2.14
N LYS A 307 4.44 11.38 1.43
CA LYS A 307 4.43 12.82 1.72
C LYS A 307 3.93 13.10 3.13
N ARG A 308 2.88 12.39 3.56
CA ARG A 308 2.30 12.57 4.89
C ARG A 308 3.25 12.12 5.99
N LEU A 309 3.85 10.93 5.86
CA LEU A 309 4.84 10.45 6.82
C LEU A 309 6.06 11.39 6.88
N ILE A 310 6.63 11.78 5.75
CA ILE A 310 7.81 12.67 5.72
C ILE A 310 7.48 14.03 6.34
N LYS A 311 6.27 14.57 6.09
CA LYS A 311 5.82 15.80 6.76
C LYS A 311 5.85 15.61 8.28
N ARG A 312 5.29 14.51 8.80
CA ARG A 312 5.28 14.17 10.23
C ARG A 312 6.70 14.06 10.82
N LEU A 313 7.63 13.47 10.07
CA LEU A 313 9.05 13.33 10.47
C LEU A 313 9.84 14.64 10.44
N GLU A 314 9.37 15.64 9.72
CA GLU A 314 10.01 16.96 9.57
C GLU A 314 9.32 18.02 10.43
N GLU A 315 8.12 17.77 10.99
CA GLU A 315 7.44 18.67 11.95
C GLU A 315 8.27 18.83 13.24
N THR A 316 8.20 20.00 13.81
CA THR A 316 8.75 20.30 15.16
C THR A 316 7.66 20.07 16.21
N GLU A 317 8.05 19.95 17.50
CA GLU A 317 7.09 19.76 18.62
C GLU A 317 6.03 20.89 18.68
N GLU A 318 6.36 22.09 18.21
CA GLU A 318 5.45 23.26 18.18
C GLU A 318 4.48 23.21 16.97
N GLU A 319 4.78 22.43 15.94
CA GLU A 319 4.04 22.36 14.68
C GLU A 319 3.20 21.08 14.53
N THR A 320 3.05 20.28 15.60
CA THR A 320 2.35 18.99 15.52
C THR A 320 0.91 19.18 15.03
N SER A 321 0.62 18.69 13.83
CA SER A 321 -0.73 18.76 13.24
C SER A 321 -1.58 17.55 13.69
N ASP A 322 -2.91 17.73 13.69
CA ASP A 322 -3.85 16.62 13.94
C ASP A 322 -3.65 15.49 12.93
N TYR A 323 -4.06 14.28 13.30
CA TYR A 323 -4.11 13.15 12.38
C TYR A 323 -5.22 13.35 11.35
N GLU A 324 -4.95 12.96 10.11
CA GLU A 324 -5.88 13.13 8.99
C GLU A 324 -6.16 11.80 8.29
N THR A 325 -7.41 11.61 7.88
CA THR A 325 -7.78 10.57 6.91
C THR A 325 -7.94 11.22 5.53
N ILE A 326 -7.03 10.91 4.62
CA ILE A 326 -7.04 11.42 3.24
C ILE A 326 -7.74 10.40 2.36
N VAL A 327 -8.83 10.83 1.70
CA VAL A 327 -9.61 9.98 0.79
C VAL A 327 -9.27 10.30 -0.66
N ILE A 328 -8.67 9.36 -1.37
CA ILE A 328 -8.39 9.47 -2.80
C ILE A 328 -9.61 8.95 -3.57
N LYS A 329 -10.12 9.75 -4.49
CA LYS A 329 -11.28 9.37 -5.29
C LYS A 329 -10.90 8.34 -6.35
N THR A 330 -11.66 7.26 -6.40
CA THR A 330 -11.54 6.22 -7.41
C THR A 330 -12.14 6.66 -8.74
N VAL A 331 -11.80 5.94 -9.81
CA VAL A 331 -12.36 6.19 -11.15
C VAL A 331 -12.77 4.86 -11.80
N LEU A 332 -14.02 4.77 -12.23
CA LEU A 332 -14.48 3.67 -13.09
C LEU A 332 -13.89 3.85 -14.49
N LYS A 333 -13.05 2.90 -14.92
CA LYS A 333 -12.48 2.85 -16.27
C LYS A 333 -13.26 1.85 -17.12
N GLU A 334 -14.21 2.35 -17.90
CA GLU A 334 -15.00 1.53 -18.81
C GLU A 334 -14.12 0.92 -19.91
N ARG A 335 -14.34 -0.37 -20.21
CA ARG A 335 -13.66 -1.14 -21.25
C ARG A 335 -14.64 -2.12 -21.93
N GLU A 336 -14.11 -3.22 -22.45
CA GLU A 336 -14.88 -4.15 -23.28
C GLU A 336 -15.79 -5.10 -22.48
N SER A 337 -15.55 -5.28 -21.17
CA SER A 337 -16.31 -6.24 -20.36
C SER A 337 -17.67 -5.72 -19.86
N THR A 338 -18.04 -4.50 -20.17
CA THR A 338 -19.39 -3.95 -19.93
C THR A 338 -20.04 -3.54 -21.23
N ARG A 339 -21.38 -3.70 -21.31
CA ARG A 339 -22.16 -3.21 -22.45
C ARG A 339 -21.96 -1.70 -22.59
N LYS A 340 -22.00 -1.22 -23.82
CA LYS A 340 -22.08 0.22 -24.09
C LYS A 340 -23.55 0.67 -24.06
N LYS A 341 -23.79 1.90 -23.59
CA LYS A 341 -25.11 2.52 -23.71
C LYS A 341 -25.51 2.70 -25.15
#